data_f0db47769ab6d040e5996d4d464bb2c5
#
_entry.id   f0db47769ab6d040e5996d4d464bb2c5
#
_cell.length_a   1.000
_cell.length_b   1.000
_cell.length_c   1.000
_cell.angle_alpha   90.00
_cell.angle_beta   90.00
_cell.angle_gamma   90.00
#
_symmetry.space_group_name_H-M   'P 1'
#
loop_
_entity.id
_entity.type
_entity.pdbx_description
1 polymer ?
#
loop_
_entity_poly.entity_id
_entity_poly.type
_entity_poly.pdbx_seq_one_letter_code
_entity_poly.pdbx_strand_id
1 'polypeptide(L)'
;MYLKKYLAMAALVCMMSVSAEAAQINTVIDTGSGMFAEPEKVYSEIDKAVKGWFPTKAGHTFVPTSDSDAIVQIYREEKGSTANSDAMIAGTQARDVSMIKDDLAHLSSELGSDYIMYFRVTNTVPTVSVGFMSAGQKTNVTTDFRIWDAKAGKYAFVKRYQTTGSSSSFYMGMGSASNAVKNGLEKALKQISADKAKIVAAVQ
;
A
#
# COMPACT_ATOMS: atom_id res chain seq x y z
N MET A 1 -31.61 -48.39 -3.23
CA MET A 1 -31.41 -47.61 -1.98
C MET A 1 -29.94 -47.18 -1.77
N TYR A 2 -28.99 -47.76 -2.46
CA TYR A 2 -27.54 -47.48 -2.30
C TYR A 2 -27.05 -46.27 -3.14
N LEU A 3 -27.66 -45.96 -4.28
CA LEU A 3 -27.23 -44.91 -5.18
C LEU A 3 -27.29 -43.48 -4.55
N LYS A 4 -28.30 -43.22 -3.70
CA LYS A 4 -28.45 -41.94 -3.00
C LYS A 4 -27.39 -41.71 -1.92
N LYS A 5 -26.80 -42.75 -1.34
CA LYS A 5 -25.73 -42.64 -0.34
C LYS A 5 -24.39 -42.25 -0.98
N TYR A 6 -24.11 -42.72 -2.21
CA TYR A 6 -22.88 -42.36 -2.94
C TYR A 6 -22.93 -40.94 -3.50
N LEU A 7 -24.13 -40.46 -3.90
CA LEU A 7 -24.27 -39.08 -4.36
C LEU A 7 -24.06 -38.07 -3.20
N ALA A 8 -24.56 -38.40 -1.99
CA ALA A 8 -24.34 -37.56 -0.82
C ALA A 8 -22.88 -37.53 -0.37
N MET A 9 -22.16 -38.66 -0.52
CA MET A 9 -20.74 -38.76 -0.18
C MET A 9 -19.86 -38.04 -1.19
N ALA A 10 -20.20 -38.09 -2.48
CA ALA A 10 -19.50 -37.34 -3.53
C ALA A 10 -19.70 -35.82 -3.38
N ALA A 11 -20.90 -35.37 -2.98
CA ALA A 11 -21.15 -33.95 -2.70
C ALA A 11 -20.41 -33.47 -1.44
N LEU A 12 -20.21 -34.31 -0.43
CA LEU A 12 -19.48 -33.98 0.79
C LEU A 12 -17.95 -33.87 0.53
N VAL A 13 -17.41 -34.70 -0.37
CA VAL A 13 -15.98 -34.69 -0.73
C VAL A 13 -15.63 -33.46 -1.60
N CYS A 14 -16.58 -32.95 -2.42
CA CYS A 14 -16.38 -31.71 -3.19
C CYS A 14 -16.46 -30.44 -2.33
N MET A 15 -16.97 -30.52 -1.09
CA MET A 15 -16.98 -29.35 -0.17
C MET A 15 -15.75 -29.27 0.73
N MET A 16 -14.86 -30.26 0.69
CA MET A 16 -13.62 -30.27 1.45
C MET A 16 -12.44 -30.10 0.50
N SER A 17 -12.10 -28.87 0.19
CA SER A 17 -10.76 -28.35 -0.03
C SER A 17 -10.75 -27.16 -0.97
N VAL A 18 -11.38 -26.07 -0.59
CA VAL A 18 -10.72 -24.80 -0.84
C VAL A 18 -9.88 -24.55 0.42
N SER A 19 -8.81 -25.30 0.58
CA SER A 19 -7.70 -24.83 1.37
C SER A 19 -7.24 -23.56 0.63
N ALA A 20 -7.53 -22.39 1.18
CA ALA A 20 -6.90 -21.16 0.72
C ALA A 20 -5.40 -21.47 0.74
N GLU A 21 -4.79 -21.60 -0.43
CA GLU A 21 -3.33 -21.77 -0.53
C GLU A 21 -2.69 -20.58 0.18
N ALA A 22 -1.71 -20.88 1.02
CA ALA A 22 -0.96 -19.86 1.72
C ALA A 22 -0.26 -18.98 0.68
N ALA A 23 -0.72 -17.75 0.52
CA ALA A 23 -0.18 -16.83 -0.47
C ALA A 23 0.95 -16.00 0.12
N GLN A 24 1.99 -15.72 -0.69
CA GLN A 24 3.02 -14.75 -0.36
C GLN A 24 2.57 -13.36 -0.77
N ILE A 25 2.48 -12.47 0.22
CA ILE A 25 2.02 -11.09 0.05
C ILE A 25 3.18 -10.15 0.38
N ASN A 26 3.61 -9.37 -0.60
CA ASN A 26 4.60 -8.32 -0.41
C ASN A 26 3.93 -6.94 -0.39
N THR A 27 4.43 -6.07 0.48
CA THR A 27 4.01 -4.67 0.52
C THR A 27 5.05 -3.83 -0.24
N VAL A 28 4.60 -3.05 -1.20
CA VAL A 28 5.43 -2.09 -1.95
C VAL A 28 4.88 -0.70 -1.72
N ILE A 29 5.72 0.18 -1.19
CA ILE A 29 5.31 1.53 -0.81
C ILE A 29 6.08 2.55 -1.65
N ASP A 30 5.33 3.42 -2.30
CA ASP A 30 5.81 4.54 -3.09
C ASP A 30 5.46 5.83 -2.38
N THR A 31 6.48 6.54 -1.90
CA THR A 31 6.31 7.86 -1.33
C THR A 31 6.64 8.88 -2.42
N GLY A 32 5.65 9.62 -2.87
CA GLY A 32 5.85 10.63 -3.89
C GLY A 32 6.91 11.67 -3.53
N SER A 33 7.53 12.27 -4.54
CA SER A 33 8.51 13.34 -4.35
C SER A 33 7.90 14.49 -3.52
N GLY A 34 8.67 15.04 -2.59
CA GLY A 34 8.20 16.10 -1.70
C GLY A 34 7.38 15.61 -0.48
N MET A 35 7.46 14.33 -0.13
CA MET A 35 6.90 13.82 1.11
C MET A 35 7.54 14.50 2.32
N PHE A 36 6.72 15.04 3.22
CA PHE A 36 7.17 15.68 4.46
C PHE A 36 7.23 14.72 5.66
N ALA A 37 7.15 13.40 5.43
CA ALA A 37 7.30 12.39 6.46
C ALA A 37 8.55 11.53 6.21
N GLU A 38 9.13 11.01 7.28
CA GLU A 38 10.22 10.05 7.19
C GLU A 38 9.69 8.72 6.58
N PRO A 39 10.29 8.21 5.49
CA PRO A 39 9.78 7.01 4.80
C PRO A 39 9.61 5.81 5.73
N GLU A 40 10.56 5.56 6.64
CA GLU A 40 10.51 4.40 7.55
C GLU A 40 9.28 4.43 8.47
N LYS A 41 8.85 5.62 8.88
CA LYS A 41 7.63 5.78 9.69
C LYS A 41 6.38 5.45 8.87
N VAL A 42 6.36 5.85 7.58
CA VAL A 42 5.28 5.51 6.65
C VAL A 42 5.22 4.00 6.44
N TYR A 43 6.37 3.37 6.19
CA TYR A 43 6.49 1.93 5.96
C TYR A 43 5.98 1.13 7.17
N SER A 44 6.48 1.46 8.37
CA SER A 44 6.07 0.80 9.62
C SER A 44 4.56 0.86 9.87
N GLU A 45 3.92 2.01 9.65
CA GLU A 45 2.47 2.15 9.86
C GLU A 45 1.65 1.34 8.84
N ILE A 46 2.09 1.29 7.57
CA ILE A 46 1.43 0.52 6.53
C ILE A 46 1.61 -0.98 6.77
N ASP A 47 2.83 -1.46 7.01
CA ASP A 47 3.11 -2.88 7.26
C ASP A 47 2.31 -3.42 8.46
N LYS A 48 2.25 -2.63 9.53
CA LYS A 48 1.42 -2.95 10.70
C LYS A 48 -0.07 -3.06 10.36
N ALA A 49 -0.58 -2.14 9.53
CA ALA A 49 -1.98 -2.17 9.12
C ALA A 49 -2.27 -3.39 8.23
N VAL A 50 -1.44 -3.65 7.21
CA VAL A 50 -1.57 -4.80 6.30
C VAL A 50 -1.61 -6.11 7.07
N LYS A 51 -0.63 -6.32 7.97
CA LYS A 51 -0.59 -7.51 8.82
C LYS A 51 -1.85 -7.68 9.68
N GLY A 52 -2.45 -6.59 10.12
CA GLY A 52 -3.69 -6.60 10.92
C GLY A 52 -4.97 -6.89 10.13
N TRP A 53 -4.94 -6.82 8.80
CA TRP A 53 -6.14 -7.07 7.99
C TRP A 53 -6.43 -8.55 7.78
N PHE A 54 -5.43 -9.40 7.83
CA PHE A 54 -5.58 -10.82 7.58
C PHE A 54 -5.61 -11.63 8.88
N PRO A 55 -6.52 -12.60 8.99
CA PRO A 55 -6.54 -13.47 10.14
C PRO A 55 -5.31 -14.40 10.14
N THR A 56 -4.69 -14.58 11.28
CA THR A 56 -3.50 -15.44 11.46
C THR A 56 -3.70 -16.86 10.94
N LYS A 57 -4.97 -17.35 10.92
CA LYS A 57 -5.33 -18.68 10.43
C LYS A 57 -5.33 -18.81 8.90
N ALA A 58 -5.25 -17.71 8.16
CA ALA A 58 -5.25 -17.76 6.69
C ALA A 58 -3.95 -18.34 6.11
N GLY A 59 -2.89 -18.48 6.91
CA GLY A 59 -1.63 -19.09 6.49
C GLY A 59 -0.78 -18.22 5.57
N HIS A 60 -1.24 -17.01 5.20
CA HIS A 60 -0.49 -16.12 4.32
C HIS A 60 0.86 -15.70 4.92
N THR A 61 1.87 -15.64 4.08
CA THR A 61 3.19 -15.09 4.42
C THR A 61 3.25 -13.63 4.03
N PHE A 62 3.44 -12.75 5.02
CA PHE A 62 3.63 -11.31 4.78
C PHE A 62 5.11 -10.99 4.79
N VAL A 63 5.59 -10.43 3.69
CA VAL A 63 6.95 -9.91 3.57
C VAL A 63 6.89 -8.40 3.84
N PRO A 64 7.54 -7.92 4.91
CA PRO A 64 7.54 -6.49 5.25
C PRO A 64 8.28 -5.68 4.19
N THR A 65 7.96 -4.40 4.10
CA THR A 65 8.56 -3.48 3.13
C THR A 65 10.09 -3.45 3.25
N SER A 66 10.65 -3.54 4.48
CA SER A 66 12.09 -3.56 4.71
C SER A 66 12.83 -4.67 3.93
N ASP A 67 12.19 -5.82 3.76
CA ASP A 67 12.81 -6.99 3.13
C ASP A 67 12.73 -6.93 1.60
N SER A 68 11.78 -6.19 1.05
CA SER A 68 11.59 -5.99 -0.38
C SER A 68 12.16 -4.66 -0.91
N ASP A 69 12.45 -3.70 -0.01
CA ASP A 69 12.79 -2.33 -0.38
C ASP A 69 14.06 -2.25 -1.26
N ALA A 70 15.07 -3.06 -0.99
CA ALA A 70 16.30 -3.08 -1.79
C ALA A 70 16.03 -3.42 -3.26
N ILE A 71 15.19 -4.44 -3.53
CA ILE A 71 14.81 -4.83 -4.89
C ILE A 71 13.96 -3.72 -5.55
N VAL A 72 13.03 -3.16 -4.80
CA VAL A 72 12.18 -2.06 -5.28
C VAL A 72 13.01 -0.82 -5.61
N GLN A 73 14.02 -0.48 -4.82
CA GLN A 73 14.90 0.66 -5.08
C GLN A 73 15.78 0.44 -6.32
N ILE A 74 16.39 -0.73 -6.45
CA ILE A 74 17.15 -1.09 -7.66
C ILE A 74 16.28 -0.93 -8.91
N TYR A 75 15.08 -1.49 -8.89
CA TYR A 75 14.13 -1.36 -10.00
C TYR A 75 13.78 0.11 -10.33
N ARG A 76 13.57 0.94 -9.30
CA ARG A 76 13.31 2.39 -9.48
C ARG A 76 14.50 3.12 -10.07
N GLU A 77 15.71 2.81 -9.62
CA GLU A 77 16.94 3.43 -10.14
C GLU A 77 17.14 3.07 -11.59
N GLU A 78 16.97 1.82 -11.99
CA GLU A 78 17.08 1.39 -13.38
C GLU A 78 16.04 2.08 -14.26
N LYS A 79 14.78 2.14 -13.81
CA LYS A 79 13.69 2.81 -14.51
C LYS A 79 13.86 4.33 -14.52
N GLY A 80 14.30 4.92 -13.42
CA GLY A 80 14.57 6.34 -13.28
C GLY A 80 15.77 6.80 -14.08
N SER A 81 16.79 5.96 -14.24
CA SER A 81 17.94 6.23 -15.09
C SER A 81 17.55 6.39 -16.57
N THR A 82 16.62 5.54 -17.04
CA THR A 82 16.09 5.68 -18.42
C THR A 82 15.17 6.90 -18.57
N ALA A 83 14.34 7.21 -17.56
CA ALA A 83 13.46 8.37 -17.59
C ALA A 83 14.21 9.71 -17.42
N ASN A 84 15.30 9.73 -16.65
CA ASN A 84 16.11 10.93 -16.41
C ASN A 84 16.94 11.34 -17.63
N SER A 85 17.38 10.41 -18.47
CA SER A 85 18.08 10.77 -19.72
C SER A 85 17.16 11.54 -20.67
N ASP A 86 15.91 11.14 -20.78
CA ASP A 86 14.93 11.81 -21.65
C ASP A 86 14.39 13.11 -21.03
N ALA A 87 14.25 13.17 -19.70
CA ALA A 87 13.80 14.36 -18.98
C ALA A 87 14.86 15.47 -18.90
N MET A 88 16.14 15.12 -18.80
CA MET A 88 17.24 16.10 -18.89
C MET A 88 17.31 16.77 -20.27
N ILE A 89 16.99 16.03 -21.33
CA ILE A 89 16.93 16.57 -22.70
C ILE A 89 15.73 17.52 -22.86
N ALA A 90 14.63 17.26 -22.16
CA ALA A 90 13.39 18.04 -22.25
C ALA A 90 13.31 19.22 -21.26
N GLY A 91 14.29 19.40 -20.37
CA GLY A 91 14.25 20.45 -19.33
C GLY A 91 13.11 20.32 -18.32
N THR A 92 12.46 19.15 -18.26
CA THR A 92 11.38 18.85 -17.32
C THR A 92 11.93 18.08 -16.13
N GLN A 93 11.52 18.48 -14.91
CA GLN A 93 11.82 17.66 -13.72
C GLN A 93 11.25 16.27 -13.91
N ALA A 94 12.00 15.23 -13.52
CA ALA A 94 11.54 13.86 -13.53
C ALA A 94 10.16 13.79 -12.86
N ARG A 95 9.13 13.43 -13.63
CA ARG A 95 7.80 13.27 -13.09
C ARG A 95 7.83 12.07 -12.15
N ASP A 96 7.32 12.28 -10.98
CA ASP A 96 7.03 11.25 -9.98
C ASP A 96 5.98 10.28 -10.56
N VAL A 97 6.44 9.25 -11.25
CA VAL A 97 5.59 8.30 -11.99
C VAL A 97 5.18 7.18 -11.06
N SER A 98 3.87 7.05 -10.84
CA SER A 98 3.29 5.88 -10.14
C SER A 98 3.65 4.59 -10.88
N MET A 99 3.94 3.53 -10.13
CA MET A 99 4.11 2.20 -10.71
C MET A 99 2.84 1.79 -11.46
N ILE A 100 3.03 1.33 -12.69
CA ILE A 100 1.98 0.81 -13.56
C ILE A 100 1.90 -0.72 -13.49
N LYS A 101 0.98 -1.30 -14.23
CA LYS A 101 0.73 -2.74 -14.28
C LYS A 101 2.00 -3.56 -14.56
N ASP A 102 2.79 -3.12 -15.54
CA ASP A 102 3.99 -3.85 -15.98
C ASP A 102 5.10 -3.82 -14.91
N ASP A 103 5.18 -2.72 -14.15
CA ASP A 103 6.09 -2.61 -13.01
C ASP A 103 5.75 -3.60 -11.91
N LEU A 104 4.46 -3.71 -11.57
CA LEU A 104 4.01 -4.64 -10.53
C LEU A 104 4.12 -6.10 -10.98
N ALA A 105 3.92 -6.36 -12.27
CA ALA A 105 4.15 -7.70 -12.85
C ALA A 105 5.62 -8.10 -12.77
N HIS A 106 6.55 -7.19 -13.11
CA HIS A 106 7.98 -7.41 -12.98
C HIS A 106 8.38 -7.63 -11.52
N LEU A 107 8.01 -6.72 -10.64
CA LEU A 107 8.31 -6.82 -9.21
C LEU A 107 7.73 -8.08 -8.56
N SER A 108 6.53 -8.53 -8.97
CA SER A 108 5.96 -9.76 -8.43
C SER A 108 6.79 -10.99 -8.79
N SER A 109 7.39 -11.01 -9.98
CA SER A 109 8.31 -12.06 -10.42
C SER A 109 9.63 -12.04 -9.63
N GLU A 110 10.22 -10.86 -9.46
CA GLU A 110 11.49 -10.68 -8.73
C GLU A 110 11.35 -11.01 -7.23
N LEU A 111 10.23 -10.65 -6.64
CA LEU A 111 9.93 -10.88 -5.22
C LEU A 111 9.34 -12.27 -4.95
N GLY A 112 9.00 -13.06 -5.99
CA GLY A 112 8.30 -14.32 -5.84
C GLY A 112 6.93 -14.18 -5.18
N SER A 113 6.23 -13.06 -5.43
CA SER A 113 4.97 -12.72 -4.75
C SER A 113 3.76 -13.24 -5.50
N ASP A 114 2.81 -13.85 -4.80
CA ASP A 114 1.47 -14.13 -5.34
C ASP A 114 0.64 -12.84 -5.44
N TYR A 115 0.80 -11.96 -4.45
CA TYR A 115 0.14 -10.65 -4.42
C TYR A 115 1.11 -9.55 -4.04
N ILE A 116 0.97 -8.37 -4.70
CA ILE A 116 1.62 -7.14 -4.26
C ILE A 116 0.55 -6.17 -3.75
N MET A 117 0.69 -5.73 -2.51
CA MET A 117 -0.06 -4.61 -1.95
C MET A 117 0.71 -3.32 -2.18
N TYR A 118 0.34 -2.61 -3.23
CA TYR A 118 0.98 -1.37 -3.61
C TYR A 118 0.28 -0.17 -2.98
N PHE A 119 1.05 0.63 -2.26
CA PHE A 119 0.62 1.90 -1.68
C PHE A 119 1.41 3.04 -2.29
N ARG A 120 0.74 3.99 -2.90
CA ARG A 120 1.34 5.27 -3.22
C ARG A 120 0.79 6.33 -2.29
N VAL A 121 1.67 6.93 -1.48
CA VAL A 121 1.32 7.98 -0.52
C VAL A 121 1.91 9.29 -0.99
N THR A 122 1.06 10.28 -1.21
CA THR A 122 1.44 11.63 -1.59
C THR A 122 0.79 12.64 -0.65
N ASN A 123 1.38 13.81 -0.50
CA ASN A 123 0.79 14.89 0.27
C ASN A 123 0.94 16.25 -0.42
N THR A 124 0.02 17.15 -0.14
CA THR A 124 0.15 18.55 -0.57
C THR A 124 1.15 19.30 0.32
N VAL A 125 1.71 20.40 -0.17
CA VAL A 125 2.52 21.29 0.68
C VAL A 125 1.68 21.68 1.91
N PRO A 126 2.22 21.49 3.13
CA PRO A 126 1.49 21.83 4.35
C PRO A 126 1.19 23.32 4.43
N THR A 127 -0.03 23.63 4.81
CA THR A 127 -0.44 25.00 5.14
C THR A 127 -0.25 25.27 6.63
N VAL A 128 0.34 26.41 6.95
CA VAL A 128 0.55 26.84 8.34
C VAL A 128 -0.62 27.72 8.76
N SER A 129 -1.19 27.44 9.93
CA SER A 129 -2.16 28.30 10.60
C SER A 129 -1.57 28.78 11.92
N VAL A 130 -1.62 30.09 12.16
CA VAL A 130 -1.13 30.71 13.40
C VAL A 130 -2.31 31.28 14.14
N GLY A 131 -2.54 30.80 15.39
CA GLY A 131 -3.48 31.34 16.35
C GLY A 131 -2.76 32.13 17.44
N PHE A 132 -3.51 32.71 18.38
CA PHE A 132 -2.97 33.57 19.44
C PHE A 132 -1.94 32.87 20.34
N MET A 133 -2.09 31.58 20.62
CA MET A 133 -1.18 30.78 21.44
C MET A 133 -0.84 29.41 20.83
N SER A 134 -1.14 29.22 19.56
CA SER A 134 -0.89 27.94 18.88
C SER A 134 -0.52 28.14 17.42
N ALA A 135 0.38 27.33 16.93
CA ALA A 135 0.63 27.21 15.50
C ALA A 135 0.36 25.77 15.06
N GLY A 136 -0.27 25.61 13.92
CA GLY A 136 -0.63 24.31 13.38
C GLY A 136 -0.21 24.16 11.93
N GLN A 137 -0.02 22.94 11.52
CA GLN A 137 0.18 22.56 10.12
C GLN A 137 -0.93 21.61 9.67
N LYS A 138 -1.38 21.78 8.43
CA LYS A 138 -2.43 20.98 7.82
C LYS A 138 -2.01 20.59 6.41
N THR A 139 -2.22 19.34 6.03
CA THR A 139 -1.91 18.82 4.70
C THR A 139 -2.98 17.83 4.25
N ASN A 140 -3.20 17.74 2.95
CA ASN A 140 -4.01 16.67 2.39
C ASN A 140 -3.08 15.50 2.01
N VAL A 141 -3.47 14.30 2.45
CA VAL A 141 -2.77 13.05 2.15
C VAL A 141 -3.65 12.23 1.21
N THR A 142 -3.08 11.84 0.09
CA THR A 142 -3.70 10.94 -0.87
C THR A 142 -2.98 9.59 -0.81
N THR A 143 -3.73 8.52 -0.63
CA THR A 143 -3.23 7.15 -0.65
C THR A 143 -3.93 6.38 -1.76
N ASP A 144 -3.17 6.06 -2.82
CA ASP A 144 -3.62 5.13 -3.86
C ASP A 144 -3.25 3.71 -3.39
N PHE A 145 -4.24 2.88 -3.16
CA PHE A 145 -4.06 1.50 -2.76
C PHE A 145 -4.52 0.55 -3.86
N ARG A 146 -3.65 -0.39 -4.23
CA ARG A 146 -3.89 -1.39 -5.26
C ARG A 146 -3.40 -2.75 -4.79
N ILE A 147 -4.14 -3.80 -5.12
CA ILE A 147 -3.70 -5.19 -4.97
C ILE A 147 -3.48 -5.74 -6.36
N TRP A 148 -2.24 -6.13 -6.64
CA TRP A 148 -1.85 -6.84 -7.85
C TRP A 148 -1.92 -8.34 -7.59
N ASP A 149 -2.64 -9.08 -8.42
CA ASP A 149 -2.66 -10.53 -8.44
C ASP A 149 -1.71 -10.99 -9.55
N ALA A 150 -0.58 -11.58 -9.15
CA ALA A 150 0.47 -12.01 -10.06
C ALA A 150 0.01 -13.16 -10.97
N LYS A 151 -0.76 -14.10 -10.42
CA LYS A 151 -1.28 -15.26 -11.15
C LYS A 151 -2.32 -14.86 -12.19
N ALA A 152 -3.24 -13.98 -11.83
CA ALA A 152 -4.26 -13.50 -12.76
C ALA A 152 -3.76 -12.39 -13.69
N GLY A 153 -2.60 -11.78 -13.43
CA GLY A 153 -2.02 -10.70 -14.21
C GLY A 153 -2.91 -9.44 -14.25
N LYS A 154 -3.60 -9.13 -13.15
CA LYS A 154 -4.55 -8.01 -13.07
C LYS A 154 -4.63 -7.41 -11.66
N TYR A 155 -5.20 -6.22 -11.59
CA TYR A 155 -5.56 -5.66 -10.28
C TYR A 155 -6.78 -6.40 -9.71
N ALA A 156 -6.63 -6.97 -8.50
CA ALA A 156 -7.71 -7.56 -7.72
C ALA A 156 -8.47 -6.49 -6.93
N PHE A 157 -7.80 -5.39 -6.59
CA PHE A 157 -8.41 -4.26 -5.88
C PHE A 157 -7.73 -2.95 -6.28
N VAL A 158 -8.51 -1.86 -6.46
CA VAL A 158 -7.98 -0.50 -6.71
C VAL A 158 -8.89 0.50 -6.02
N LYS A 159 -8.31 1.35 -5.17
CA LYS A 159 -9.05 2.46 -4.57
C LYS A 159 -8.13 3.60 -4.13
N ARG A 160 -8.61 4.83 -4.29
CA ARG A 160 -7.96 6.05 -3.80
C ARG A 160 -8.66 6.55 -2.54
N TYR A 161 -7.86 6.92 -1.55
CA TYR A 161 -8.32 7.51 -0.30
C TYR A 161 -7.70 8.89 -0.14
N GLN A 162 -8.51 9.86 0.25
CA GLN A 162 -8.06 11.23 0.48
C GLN A 162 -8.46 11.64 1.90
N THR A 163 -7.48 12.13 2.63
CA THR A 163 -7.65 12.52 4.03
C THR A 163 -6.93 13.83 4.30
N THR A 164 -7.32 14.50 5.36
CA THR A 164 -6.61 15.67 5.83
C THR A 164 -5.98 15.35 7.18
N GLY A 165 -4.67 15.51 7.24
CA GLY A 165 -3.90 15.44 8.47
C GLY A 165 -3.63 16.82 9.04
N SER A 166 -3.50 16.90 10.34
CA SER A 166 -3.17 18.13 11.06
C SER A 166 -2.24 17.84 12.23
N SER A 167 -1.38 18.80 12.53
CA SER A 167 -0.53 18.80 13.72
C SER A 167 -0.54 20.19 14.32
N SER A 168 -0.71 20.30 15.62
CA SER A 168 -0.69 21.59 16.34
C SER A 168 0.25 21.50 17.54
N SER A 169 0.84 22.62 17.90
CA SER A 169 1.65 22.76 19.12
C SER A 169 1.18 23.98 19.91
N PHE A 170 1.15 23.84 21.23
CA PHE A 170 0.94 24.95 22.16
C PHE A 170 2.29 25.55 22.59
N TYR A 171 2.30 26.80 23.04
CA TYR A 171 3.49 27.50 23.53
C TYR A 171 4.60 27.72 22.50
N MET A 172 4.32 28.53 21.47
CA MET A 172 5.29 28.97 20.44
C MET A 172 5.96 27.88 19.61
N GLY A 173 5.58 26.59 19.76
CA GLY A 173 6.00 25.56 18.86
C GLY A 173 5.18 25.57 17.55
N MET A 174 5.83 25.37 16.41
CA MET A 174 5.10 25.04 15.17
C MET A 174 4.77 23.55 15.17
N GLY A 175 3.53 23.20 14.83
CA GLY A 175 3.18 21.83 14.56
C GLY A 175 4.09 21.26 13.46
N SER A 176 4.36 19.95 13.49
CA SER A 176 5.25 19.30 12.53
C SER A 176 4.51 18.91 11.26
N ALA A 177 5.07 19.22 10.10
CA ALA A 177 4.59 18.75 8.80
C ALA A 177 4.56 17.21 8.74
N SER A 178 5.59 16.57 9.25
CA SER A 178 5.69 15.11 9.34
C SER A 178 4.54 14.50 10.16
N ASN A 179 4.22 15.10 11.33
CA ASN A 179 3.08 14.63 12.13
C ASN A 179 1.74 14.88 11.44
N ALA A 180 1.60 15.96 10.69
CA ALA A 180 0.39 16.20 9.91
C ALA A 180 0.21 15.13 8.82
N VAL A 181 1.28 14.76 8.10
CA VAL A 181 1.25 13.67 7.12
C VAL A 181 0.92 12.33 7.81
N LYS A 182 1.60 12.02 8.92
CA LYS A 182 1.32 10.79 9.68
C LYS A 182 -0.14 10.70 10.10
N ASN A 183 -0.70 11.74 10.68
CA ASN A 183 -2.10 11.79 11.11
C ASN A 183 -3.08 11.65 9.91
N GLY A 184 -2.71 12.18 8.75
CA GLY A 184 -3.46 11.97 7.51
C GLY A 184 -3.41 10.52 7.04
N LEU A 185 -2.22 9.91 7.03
CA LEU A 185 -2.03 8.50 6.67
C LEU A 185 -2.81 7.56 7.61
N GLU A 186 -2.75 7.78 8.93
CA GLU A 186 -3.52 6.98 9.89
C GLU A 186 -5.02 7.01 9.61
N LYS A 187 -5.55 8.18 9.22
CA LYS A 187 -6.95 8.29 8.80
C LYS A 187 -7.22 7.52 7.51
N ALA A 188 -6.31 7.58 6.53
CA ALA A 188 -6.43 6.81 5.29
C ALA A 188 -6.41 5.30 5.60
N LEU A 189 -5.50 4.82 6.43
CA LEU A 189 -5.43 3.41 6.85
C LEU A 189 -6.70 2.94 7.58
N LYS A 190 -7.34 3.81 8.37
CA LYS A 190 -8.65 3.50 8.97
C LYS A 190 -9.75 3.36 7.91
N GLN A 191 -9.75 4.22 6.88
CA GLN A 191 -10.69 4.09 5.76
C GLN A 191 -10.44 2.82 4.93
N ILE A 192 -9.17 2.48 4.68
CA ILE A 192 -8.79 1.22 4.02
C ILE A 192 -9.25 0.02 4.85
N SER A 193 -9.06 0.06 6.17
CA SER A 193 -9.51 -0.99 7.08
C SER A 193 -11.04 -1.19 7.09
N ALA A 194 -11.82 -0.17 6.76
CA ALA A 194 -13.27 -0.31 6.58
C ALA A 194 -13.61 -1.16 5.34
N ASP A 195 -12.73 -1.22 4.33
CA ASP A 195 -12.87 -2.09 3.16
C ASP A 195 -12.25 -3.49 3.37
N LYS A 196 -11.81 -3.84 4.59
CA LYS A 196 -11.10 -5.10 4.92
C LYS A 196 -11.73 -6.34 4.30
N ALA A 197 -13.06 -6.47 4.34
CA ALA A 197 -13.74 -7.63 3.79
C ALA A 197 -13.48 -7.80 2.27
N LYS A 198 -13.47 -6.69 1.52
CA LYS A 198 -13.17 -6.68 0.09
C LYS A 198 -11.69 -6.98 -0.19
N ILE A 199 -10.80 -6.44 0.66
CA ILE A 199 -9.36 -6.66 0.58
C ILE A 199 -9.03 -8.13 0.79
N VAL A 200 -9.58 -8.74 1.85
CA VAL A 200 -9.40 -10.17 2.14
C VAL A 200 -9.96 -11.04 1.02
N ALA A 201 -11.14 -10.70 0.48
CA ALA A 201 -11.72 -11.43 -0.64
C ALA A 201 -10.93 -11.27 -1.96
N ALA A 202 -10.11 -10.24 -2.10
CA ALA A 202 -9.26 -10.02 -3.28
C ALA A 202 -7.95 -10.83 -3.25
N VAL A 203 -7.63 -11.47 -2.13
CA VAL A 203 -6.40 -12.26 -1.87
C VAL A 203 -6.79 -13.73 -1.60
N GLN A 204 -7.64 -14.30 -2.45
CA GLN A 204 -8.12 -15.69 -2.33
C GLN A 204 -7.71 -16.51 -3.54
#